data_598f419cb97d3e012e423bc631432139
#
_entry.id   598f419cb97d3e012e423bc631432139
#
_cell.length_a   1.000
_cell.length_b   1.000
_cell.length_c   1.000
_cell.angle_alpha   90.00
_cell.angle_beta   90.00
_cell.angle_gamma   90.00
#
_symmetry.space_group_name_H-M   'P 1'
#
loop_
_entity.id
_entity.type
_entity.pdbx_description
1 polymer ?
#
loop_
_entity_poly.entity_id
_entity_poly.type
_entity_poly.pdbx_seq_one_letter_code
_entity_poly.pdbx_strand_id
1 'polypeptide(L)'
;MNLELHILQSFAPSNLNRDDTGSPKDCDFGGVRRARISSQCLKRSVRTRFQQNGLITEGRLGVRTRSLGPEVERLLFHLGLSEVEAKRTSSAAFGILEAGLDEQGDSKVLIFLSRAGLDSFAQACVKNKEELLRLEIEMKKAKQKPKKSAAKESVEGEDADESKKAPAWSKQYPRT
;
A
#
# COMPACT_ATOMS: atom_id res chain seq x y z
N MET A 1 -4.92 -23.03 8.18
CA MET A 1 -6.19 -23.44 7.57
C MET A 1 -6.36 -22.61 6.30
N ASN A 2 -6.49 -23.25 5.14
CA ASN A 2 -6.76 -22.59 3.86
C ASN A 2 -8.24 -22.79 3.53
N LEU A 3 -8.92 -21.73 3.09
CA LEU A 3 -10.30 -21.77 2.62
C LEU A 3 -10.31 -21.39 1.14
N GLU A 4 -10.81 -22.30 0.30
CA GLU A 4 -11.00 -22.08 -1.13
C GLU A 4 -12.49 -22.11 -1.46
N LEU A 5 -12.94 -21.12 -2.21
CA LEU A 5 -14.32 -21.01 -2.67
C LEU A 5 -14.35 -21.07 -4.20
N HIS A 6 -14.96 -22.13 -4.73
CA HIS A 6 -15.17 -22.31 -6.16
C HIS A 6 -16.64 -22.00 -6.50
N ILE A 7 -16.87 -20.91 -7.24
CA ILE A 7 -18.22 -20.46 -7.57
C ILE A 7 -18.38 -20.41 -9.08
N LEU A 8 -19.36 -21.13 -9.60
CA LEU A 8 -19.80 -21.09 -10.99
C LEU A 8 -21.16 -20.40 -11.05
N GLN A 9 -21.26 -19.34 -11.83
CA GLN A 9 -22.50 -18.59 -12.00
C GLN A 9 -22.65 -18.11 -13.43
N SER A 10 -23.82 -18.35 -14.02
CA SER A 10 -24.19 -17.75 -15.30
C SER A 10 -24.78 -16.38 -15.12
N PHE A 11 -24.35 -15.42 -15.94
CA PHE A 11 -24.87 -14.06 -15.97
C PHE A 11 -25.51 -13.80 -17.32
N ALA A 12 -26.62 -13.07 -17.31
CA ALA A 12 -27.13 -12.44 -18.53
C ALA A 12 -26.06 -11.46 -19.07
N PRO A 13 -26.04 -11.16 -20.39
CA PRO A 13 -25.14 -10.18 -20.95
C PRO A 13 -25.20 -8.86 -20.17
N SER A 14 -24.10 -8.52 -19.50
CA SER A 14 -24.04 -7.38 -18.59
C SER A 14 -22.62 -6.84 -18.48
N ASN A 15 -22.48 -5.54 -18.23
CA ASN A 15 -21.20 -4.88 -18.03
C ASN A 15 -20.87 -4.81 -16.53
N LEU A 16 -20.48 -5.96 -15.95
CA LEU A 16 -20.20 -6.11 -14.51
C LEU A 16 -18.92 -5.41 -14.08
N ASN A 17 -17.93 -5.29 -14.97
CA ASN A 17 -16.66 -4.63 -14.67
C ASN A 17 -16.13 -3.98 -15.95
N ARG A 18 -15.81 -2.69 -15.86
CA ARG A 18 -15.30 -1.89 -16.98
C ARG A 18 -13.78 -1.77 -16.92
N ASP A 19 -13.18 -1.60 -18.10
CA ASP A 19 -11.81 -1.15 -18.24
C ASP A 19 -11.70 0.38 -18.15
N ASP A 20 -10.52 0.93 -18.40
CA ASP A 20 -10.26 2.37 -18.32
C ASP A 20 -10.92 3.15 -19.47
N THR A 21 -11.33 2.45 -20.53
CA THR A 21 -12.07 3.03 -21.67
C THR A 21 -13.60 2.96 -21.51
N GLY A 22 -14.07 2.33 -20.41
CA GLY A 22 -15.48 2.12 -20.12
C GLY A 22 -16.09 0.87 -20.75
N SER A 23 -15.29 0.09 -21.50
CA SER A 23 -15.72 -1.16 -22.12
C SER A 23 -15.77 -2.31 -21.11
N PRO A 24 -16.59 -3.36 -21.34
CA PRO A 24 -16.59 -4.55 -20.49
C PRO A 24 -15.20 -5.19 -20.45
N LYS A 25 -14.69 -5.47 -19.24
CA LYS A 25 -13.46 -6.26 -19.12
C LYS A 25 -13.68 -7.67 -19.56
N ASP A 26 -12.74 -8.18 -20.33
CA ASP A 26 -12.71 -9.55 -20.79
C ASP A 26 -11.33 -10.22 -20.62
N CYS A 27 -11.25 -11.49 -20.88
CA CYS A 27 -10.04 -12.28 -20.97
C CYS A 27 -10.29 -13.55 -21.77
N ASP A 28 -9.25 -14.05 -22.38
CA ASP A 28 -9.27 -15.38 -22.99
C ASP A 28 -9.05 -16.43 -21.91
N PHE A 29 -10.01 -17.30 -21.73
CA PHE A 29 -9.96 -18.40 -20.77
C PHE A 29 -10.60 -19.66 -21.34
N GLY A 30 -9.82 -20.75 -21.39
CA GLY A 30 -10.25 -22.00 -21.98
C GLY A 30 -10.46 -21.91 -23.52
N GLY A 31 -9.66 -21.10 -24.22
CA GLY A 31 -9.72 -20.92 -25.68
C GLY A 31 -10.88 -20.07 -26.17
N VAL A 32 -11.66 -19.46 -25.29
CA VAL A 32 -12.78 -18.56 -25.64
C VAL A 32 -12.72 -17.26 -24.86
N ARG A 33 -13.18 -16.18 -25.50
CA ARG A 33 -13.27 -14.86 -24.87
C ARG A 33 -14.44 -14.81 -23.87
N ARG A 34 -14.16 -14.42 -22.64
CA ARG A 34 -15.13 -14.41 -21.54
C ARG A 34 -15.14 -13.06 -20.84
N ALA A 35 -16.30 -12.68 -20.31
CA ALA A 35 -16.39 -11.53 -19.40
C ALA A 35 -15.53 -11.80 -18.15
N ARG A 36 -14.82 -10.76 -17.70
CA ARG A 36 -13.92 -10.83 -16.55
C ARG A 36 -14.35 -9.87 -15.45
N ILE A 37 -14.42 -10.37 -14.22
CA ILE A 37 -14.51 -9.54 -13.03
C ILE A 37 -13.14 -9.50 -12.39
N SER A 38 -12.56 -8.31 -12.19
CA SER A 38 -11.25 -8.17 -11.56
C SER A 38 -11.30 -8.48 -10.07
N SER A 39 -10.20 -8.96 -9.51
CA SER A 39 -10.08 -9.18 -8.06
C SER A 39 -10.31 -7.91 -7.25
N GLN A 40 -9.94 -6.73 -7.78
CA GLN A 40 -10.22 -5.45 -7.13
C GLN A 40 -11.73 -5.18 -7.05
N CYS A 41 -12.48 -5.48 -8.11
CA CYS A 41 -13.94 -5.33 -8.14
C CYS A 41 -14.59 -6.24 -7.10
N LEU A 42 -14.23 -7.52 -7.05
CA LEU A 42 -14.71 -8.46 -6.04
C LEU A 42 -14.38 -8.01 -4.62
N LYS A 43 -13.11 -7.67 -4.35
CA LYS A 43 -12.68 -7.23 -3.02
C LYS A 43 -13.37 -5.92 -2.59
N ARG A 44 -13.65 -5.01 -3.52
CA ARG A 44 -14.44 -3.81 -3.23
C ARG A 44 -15.87 -4.18 -2.84
N SER A 45 -16.53 -5.03 -3.59
CA SER A 45 -17.89 -5.49 -3.30
C SER A 45 -17.98 -6.18 -1.94
N VAL A 46 -17.01 -7.03 -1.60
CA VAL A 46 -16.92 -7.68 -0.28
C VAL A 46 -16.81 -6.64 0.84
N ARG A 47 -15.90 -5.67 0.72
CA ARG A 47 -15.75 -4.62 1.74
C ARG A 47 -17.02 -3.80 1.91
N THR A 48 -17.65 -3.40 0.81
CA THR A 48 -18.91 -2.64 0.85
C THR A 48 -20.00 -3.46 1.54
N ARG A 49 -20.06 -4.75 1.28
CA ARG A 49 -21.05 -5.64 1.91
C ARG A 49 -20.83 -5.80 3.42
N PHE A 50 -19.57 -5.83 3.88
CA PHE A 50 -19.28 -5.84 5.31
C PHE A 50 -19.82 -4.62 6.03
N GLN A 51 -19.70 -3.44 5.43
CA GLN A 51 -20.25 -2.19 5.97
C GLN A 51 -21.78 -2.21 5.97
N GLN A 52 -22.40 -2.55 4.85
CA GLN A 52 -23.86 -2.56 4.69
C GLN A 52 -24.57 -3.53 5.63
N ASN A 53 -23.96 -4.68 5.90
CA ASN A 53 -24.54 -5.71 6.74
C ASN A 53 -24.14 -5.60 8.21
N GLY A 54 -23.33 -4.60 8.60
CA GLY A 54 -22.86 -4.43 9.98
C GLY A 54 -22.06 -5.62 10.51
N LEU A 55 -21.42 -6.42 9.63
CA LEU A 55 -20.66 -7.61 10.01
C LEU A 55 -19.42 -7.29 10.84
N ILE A 56 -18.91 -6.07 10.73
CA ILE A 56 -17.76 -5.56 11.46
C ILE A 56 -18.17 -4.24 12.11
N THR A 57 -17.87 -4.08 13.40
CA THR A 57 -18.10 -2.86 14.16
C THR A 57 -17.35 -1.68 13.51
N GLU A 58 -17.95 -0.49 13.44
CA GLU A 58 -17.36 0.70 12.78
C GLU A 58 -15.93 1.00 13.22
N GLY A 59 -15.63 0.90 14.52
CA GLY A 59 -14.27 1.14 15.03
C GLY A 59 -13.21 0.12 14.59
N ARG A 60 -13.63 -1.03 14.06
CA ARG A 60 -12.75 -2.08 13.51
C ARG A 60 -12.71 -2.11 11.98
N LEU A 61 -13.54 -1.32 11.33
CA LEU A 61 -13.47 -1.18 9.88
C LEU A 61 -12.18 -0.48 9.48
N GLY A 62 -11.43 -1.10 8.58
CA GLY A 62 -10.25 -0.50 8.01
C GLY A 62 -10.62 0.55 6.95
N VAL A 63 -10.03 1.72 7.06
CA VAL A 63 -10.11 2.78 6.05
C VAL A 63 -8.86 2.74 5.19
N ARG A 64 -9.02 2.78 3.88
CA ARG A 64 -7.93 2.86 2.93
C ARG A 64 -7.69 4.32 2.57
N THR A 65 -6.59 4.86 3.05
CA THR A 65 -6.30 6.29 2.89
C THR A 65 -4.81 6.56 2.69
N ARG A 66 -4.50 7.75 2.20
CA ARG A 66 -3.16 8.34 2.24
C ARG A 66 -3.06 9.41 3.32
N SER A 67 -4.15 10.05 3.66
CA SER A 67 -4.21 11.19 4.60
C SER A 67 -4.12 10.75 6.06
N LEU A 68 -3.12 9.93 6.38
CA LEU A 68 -2.88 9.46 7.75
C LEU A 68 -1.99 10.42 8.55
N GLY A 69 -1.08 11.14 7.90
CA GLY A 69 -0.16 12.05 8.56
C GLY A 69 -0.88 13.10 9.41
N PRO A 70 -1.78 13.92 8.82
CA PRO A 70 -2.54 14.92 9.57
C PRO A 70 -3.39 14.33 10.70
N GLU A 71 -3.96 13.14 10.49
CA GLU A 71 -4.77 12.46 11.50
C GLU A 71 -3.91 11.98 12.69
N VAL A 72 -2.72 11.42 12.40
CA VAL A 72 -1.75 11.04 13.45
C VAL A 72 -1.25 12.28 14.18
N GLU A 73 -0.91 13.35 13.48
CA GLU A 73 -0.48 14.62 14.09
C GLU A 73 -1.53 15.15 15.07
N ARG A 74 -2.80 15.14 14.67
CA ARG A 74 -3.92 15.53 15.52
C ARG A 74 -4.02 14.65 16.78
N LEU A 75 -3.89 13.32 16.63
CA LEU A 75 -3.91 12.41 17.77
C LEU A 75 -2.72 12.62 18.71
N LEU A 76 -1.52 12.83 18.17
CA LEU A 76 -0.32 13.10 18.95
C LEU A 76 -0.45 14.41 19.75
N PHE A 77 -1.07 15.43 19.14
CA PHE A 77 -1.38 16.68 19.84
C PHE A 77 -2.36 16.46 21.00
N HIS A 78 -3.42 15.68 20.80
CA HIS A 78 -4.35 15.32 21.87
C HIS A 78 -3.71 14.47 22.97
N LEU A 79 -2.65 13.73 22.65
CA LEU A 79 -1.87 12.95 23.62
C LEU A 79 -0.81 13.78 24.34
N GLY A 80 -0.79 15.10 24.14
CA GLY A 80 0.02 16.05 24.91
C GLY A 80 1.34 16.47 24.26
N LEU A 81 1.57 16.16 22.98
CA LEU A 81 2.71 16.71 22.25
C LEU A 81 2.40 18.12 21.74
N SER A 82 3.42 18.98 21.66
CA SER A 82 3.29 20.24 20.94
C SER A 82 3.10 20.00 19.43
N GLU A 83 2.54 20.96 18.72
CA GLU A 83 2.29 20.85 17.27
C GLU A 83 3.57 20.52 16.49
N VAL A 84 4.69 21.17 16.82
CA VAL A 84 6.00 20.93 16.21
C VAL A 84 6.49 19.51 16.47
N GLU A 85 6.35 19.03 17.71
CA GLU A 85 6.74 17.67 18.09
C GLU A 85 5.83 16.62 17.44
N ALA A 86 4.52 16.84 17.40
CA ALA A 86 3.57 15.95 16.75
C ALA A 86 3.91 15.76 15.27
N LYS A 87 4.13 16.85 14.54
CA LYS A 87 4.52 16.81 13.12
C LYS A 87 5.85 16.09 12.91
N ARG A 88 6.83 16.38 13.74
CA ARG A 88 8.15 15.73 13.63
C ARG A 88 8.09 14.24 13.94
N THR A 89 7.38 13.85 15.01
CA THR A 89 7.21 12.45 15.42
C THR A 89 6.42 11.66 14.37
N SER A 90 5.35 12.23 13.82
CA SER A 90 4.59 11.65 12.72
C SER A 90 5.47 11.40 11.50
N SER A 91 6.20 12.42 11.06
CA SER A 91 7.12 12.29 9.90
C SER A 91 8.20 11.24 10.11
N ALA A 92 8.78 11.15 11.32
CA ALA A 92 9.76 10.13 11.67
C ALA A 92 9.15 8.73 11.60
N ALA A 93 7.98 8.52 12.20
CA ALA A 93 7.30 7.23 12.22
C ALA A 93 6.96 6.74 10.80
N PHE A 94 6.40 7.59 9.95
CA PHE A 94 6.11 7.25 8.55
C PHE A 94 7.38 7.07 7.73
N GLY A 95 8.47 7.75 8.04
CA GLY A 95 9.77 7.56 7.42
C GLY A 95 10.36 6.19 7.70
N ILE A 96 10.26 5.70 8.92
CA ILE A 96 10.71 4.37 9.35
C ILE A 96 9.87 3.26 8.71
N LEU A 97 8.57 3.47 8.55
CA LEU A 97 7.66 2.55 7.86
C LEU A 97 7.84 2.55 6.33
N GLU A 98 8.81 3.28 5.80
CA GLU A 98 9.02 3.47 4.35
C GLU A 98 7.78 4.04 3.62
N ALA A 99 6.78 4.47 4.37
CA ALA A 99 5.57 5.05 3.83
C ALA A 99 5.76 6.50 3.38
N GLY A 100 6.71 7.21 3.98
CA GLY A 100 7.08 8.61 3.71
C GLY A 100 5.86 9.53 3.65
N LEU A 101 6.00 10.76 4.08
CA LEU A 101 4.96 11.78 3.89
C LEU A 101 5.40 12.75 2.79
N ASP A 102 4.45 13.26 2.02
CA ASP A 102 4.65 14.36 1.09
C ASP A 102 4.53 15.72 1.80
N GLU A 103 4.59 16.81 1.05
CA GLU A 103 4.51 18.17 1.59
C GLU A 103 3.15 18.49 2.24
N GLN A 104 2.10 17.79 1.83
CA GLN A 104 0.74 17.90 2.37
C GLN A 104 0.50 17.00 3.59
N GLY A 105 1.49 16.16 3.94
CA GLY A 105 1.37 15.18 5.02
C GLY A 105 0.69 13.88 4.60
N ASP A 106 0.43 13.68 3.31
CA ASP A 106 -0.13 12.43 2.79
C ASP A 106 0.96 11.38 2.63
N SER A 107 0.64 10.13 2.94
CA SER A 107 1.58 9.03 2.75
C SER A 107 1.75 8.69 1.27
N LYS A 108 2.99 8.41 0.85
CA LYS A 108 3.32 8.03 -0.54
C LYS A 108 2.66 6.72 -0.96
N VAL A 109 2.34 5.86 -0.01
CA VAL A 109 1.67 4.58 -0.24
C VAL A 109 0.28 4.58 0.39
N LEU A 110 -0.64 3.80 -0.19
CA LEU A 110 -1.96 3.58 0.40
C LEU A 110 -1.84 2.66 1.60
N ILE A 111 -2.27 3.14 2.76
CA ILE A 111 -2.28 2.38 4.02
C ILE A 111 -3.72 1.98 4.34
N PHE A 112 -3.87 0.80 4.90
CA PHE A 112 -5.14 0.25 5.35
C PHE A 112 -5.11 0.12 6.86
N LEU A 113 -5.84 0.97 7.58
CA LEU A 113 -5.80 1.03 9.03
C LEU A 113 -7.20 1.26 9.60
N SER A 114 -7.51 0.58 10.71
CA SER A 114 -8.75 0.84 11.45
C SER A 114 -8.57 2.02 12.42
N ARG A 115 -9.66 2.58 12.90
CA ARG A 115 -9.61 3.65 13.91
C ARG A 115 -8.84 3.23 15.15
N ALA A 116 -9.16 2.05 15.69
CA ALA A 116 -8.44 1.49 16.84
C ALA A 116 -6.94 1.25 16.55
N GLY A 117 -6.59 0.86 15.32
CA GLY A 117 -5.21 0.72 14.89
C GLY A 117 -4.50 2.07 14.84
N LEU A 118 -5.17 3.12 14.40
CA LEU A 118 -4.62 4.48 14.36
C LEU A 118 -4.35 5.01 15.78
N ASP A 119 -5.27 4.81 16.70
CA ASP A 119 -5.11 5.19 18.11
C ASP A 119 -3.92 4.44 18.75
N SER A 120 -3.83 3.13 18.52
CA SER A 120 -2.71 2.31 18.99
C SER A 120 -1.37 2.75 18.39
N PHE A 121 -1.36 3.13 17.12
CA PHE A 121 -0.18 3.66 16.43
C PHE A 121 0.27 4.99 17.05
N ALA A 122 -0.66 5.92 17.28
CA ALA A 122 -0.35 7.20 17.92
C ALA A 122 0.21 7.01 19.34
N GLN A 123 -0.37 6.11 20.14
CA GLN A 123 0.16 5.78 21.47
C GLN A 123 1.57 5.18 21.40
N ALA A 124 1.83 4.29 20.45
CA ALA A 124 3.15 3.72 20.23
C ALA A 124 4.17 4.81 19.83
N CYS A 125 3.78 5.78 19.02
CA CYS A 125 4.62 6.93 18.66
C CYS A 125 4.98 7.78 19.87
N VAL A 126 4.04 8.04 20.76
CA VAL A 126 4.31 8.79 22.02
C VAL A 126 5.28 8.01 22.90
N LYS A 127 5.01 6.72 23.10
CA LYS A 127 5.84 5.87 23.96
C LYS A 127 7.29 5.76 23.48
N ASN A 128 7.50 5.73 22.17
CA ASN A 128 8.82 5.51 21.56
C ASN A 128 9.37 6.81 20.91
N LYS A 129 8.88 7.98 21.30
CA LYS A 129 9.19 9.27 20.67
C LYS A 129 10.70 9.52 20.52
N GLU A 130 11.46 9.30 21.59
CA GLU A 130 12.91 9.57 21.59
C GLU A 130 13.66 8.65 20.62
N GLU A 131 13.28 7.39 20.60
CA GLU A 131 13.88 6.39 19.71
C GLU A 131 13.54 6.68 18.22
N LEU A 132 12.29 7.02 17.94
CA LEU A 132 11.85 7.43 16.61
C LEU A 132 12.66 8.61 16.07
N LEU A 133 12.88 9.62 16.89
CA LEU A 133 13.64 10.81 16.51
C LEU A 133 15.13 10.51 16.31
N ARG A 134 15.71 9.58 17.08
CA ARG A 134 17.09 9.12 16.88
C ARG A 134 17.24 8.37 15.57
N LEU A 135 16.35 7.40 15.31
CA LEU A 135 16.35 6.62 14.08
C LEU A 135 16.15 7.51 12.83
N GLU A 136 15.29 8.53 12.92
CA GLU A 136 15.13 9.50 11.83
C GLU A 136 16.45 10.20 11.48
N ILE A 137 17.19 10.65 12.51
CA ILE A 137 18.48 11.31 12.31
C ILE A 137 19.50 10.35 11.69
N GLU A 138 19.55 9.11 12.15
CA GLU A 138 20.45 8.08 11.60
C GLU A 138 20.11 7.75 10.14
N MET A 139 18.84 7.61 9.81
CA MET A 139 18.39 7.37 8.44
C MET A 139 18.72 8.53 7.50
N LYS A 140 18.56 9.78 7.98
CA LYS A 140 18.95 10.98 7.22
C LYS A 140 20.47 11.02 6.97
N LYS A 141 21.27 10.70 7.98
CA LYS A 141 22.74 10.62 7.86
C LYS A 141 23.17 9.50 6.92
N ALA A 142 22.52 8.35 6.95
CA ALA A 142 22.80 7.21 6.06
C ALA A 142 22.48 7.56 4.59
N LYS A 143 21.40 8.29 4.33
CA LYS A 143 21.03 8.74 2.98
C LYS A 143 21.92 9.85 2.43
N GLN A 144 22.57 10.62 3.29
CA GLN A 144 23.50 11.70 2.91
C GLN A 144 24.94 11.23 2.69
N LYS A 145 25.30 9.99 3.05
CA LYS A 145 26.61 9.46 2.65
C LYS A 145 26.64 9.33 1.14
N PRO A 146 27.56 10.06 0.42
CA PRO A 146 27.65 9.95 -1.03
C PRO A 146 27.98 8.51 -1.38
N LYS A 147 27.29 7.94 -2.36
CA LYS A 147 27.75 6.73 -3.05
C LYS A 147 29.12 7.08 -3.66
N LYS A 148 30.20 6.82 -2.92
CA LYS A 148 31.56 6.92 -3.45
C LYS A 148 31.67 5.86 -4.53
N SER A 149 31.71 6.37 -5.75
CA SER A 149 32.45 5.87 -6.92
C SER A 149 32.52 4.35 -7.10
N ALA A 150 31.63 3.79 -7.88
CA ALA A 150 32.10 2.87 -8.91
C ALA A 150 32.51 3.74 -10.09
N ALA A 151 33.82 4.08 -10.15
CA ALA A 151 34.43 4.71 -11.27
C ALA A 151 34.55 3.69 -12.40
N LYS A 152 34.05 4.09 -13.54
CA LYS A 152 34.50 3.81 -14.91
C LYS A 152 35.48 2.61 -15.10
N GLU A 153 34.98 1.58 -15.73
CA GLU A 153 35.71 0.96 -16.81
C GLU A 153 34.80 0.94 -18.04
N SER A 154 35.21 1.71 -19.01
CA SER A 154 34.67 1.79 -20.35
C SER A 154 35.16 0.57 -21.14
N VAL A 155 34.24 -0.27 -21.58
CA VAL A 155 34.44 -1.12 -22.75
C VAL A 155 33.22 -0.96 -23.64
N GLU A 156 33.50 -0.47 -24.83
CA GLU A 156 32.60 -0.45 -25.99
C GLU A 156 32.25 -1.88 -26.38
N GLY A 157 31.02 -2.10 -26.82
CA GLY A 157 30.69 -3.32 -27.55
C GLY A 157 29.23 -3.75 -27.43
N GLU A 158 28.46 -3.38 -28.42
CA GLU A 158 27.43 -4.16 -29.10
C GLU A 158 26.08 -4.52 -28.37
N ASP A 159 25.04 -4.13 -29.03
CA ASP A 159 23.63 -4.49 -29.01
C ASP A 159 23.27 -5.84 -28.40
N ALA A 160 22.44 -5.82 -27.36
CA ALA A 160 21.55 -6.93 -27.04
C ALA A 160 20.32 -6.41 -26.32
N ASP A 161 19.20 -6.55 -26.96
CA ASP A 161 17.80 -6.47 -26.53
C ASP A 161 17.60 -7.08 -25.12
N GLU A 162 17.47 -6.24 -24.09
CA GLU A 162 17.18 -6.69 -22.73
C GLU A 162 15.66 -6.76 -22.49
N SER A 163 15.06 -7.84 -23.04
CA SER A 163 13.72 -8.28 -22.65
C SER A 163 13.65 -8.54 -21.14
N LYS A 164 12.87 -7.72 -20.48
CA LYS A 164 12.25 -7.80 -19.15
C LYS A 164 12.54 -9.09 -18.36
N LYS A 165 13.48 -9.04 -17.43
CA LYS A 165 13.66 -10.10 -16.43
C LYS A 165 12.41 -10.19 -15.53
N ALA A 166 11.71 -11.30 -15.59
CA ALA A 166 10.60 -11.61 -14.72
C ALA A 166 11.05 -11.70 -13.26
N PRO A 167 10.25 -11.24 -12.29
CA PRO A 167 10.60 -11.27 -10.87
C PRO A 167 10.79 -12.71 -10.37
N ALA A 168 11.64 -12.90 -9.36
CA ALA A 168 12.11 -14.20 -8.88
C ALA A 168 11.01 -15.21 -8.49
N TRP A 169 9.84 -14.73 -8.08
CA TRP A 169 8.68 -15.58 -7.76
C TRP A 169 8.07 -16.29 -8.97
N SER A 170 8.31 -15.81 -10.20
CA SER A 170 7.78 -16.45 -11.43
C SER A 170 8.44 -17.80 -11.75
N LYS A 171 9.60 -18.11 -11.12
CA LYS A 171 10.30 -19.38 -11.26
C LYS A 171 9.71 -20.49 -10.36
N GLN A 172 8.95 -20.11 -9.33
CA GLN A 172 8.40 -21.05 -8.35
C GLN A 172 7.04 -21.64 -8.77
N TYR A 173 6.37 -21.00 -9.74
CA TYR A 173 5.09 -21.45 -10.29
C TYR A 173 5.11 -21.35 -11.82
N PRO A 174 5.60 -22.38 -12.54
CA PRO A 174 5.53 -22.40 -13.98
C PRO A 174 4.06 -22.36 -14.44
N ARG A 175 3.78 -21.52 -15.40
CA ARG A 175 2.45 -21.46 -16.02
C ARG A 175 2.28 -22.74 -16.86
N THR A 176 1.33 -23.57 -16.48
CA THR A 176 0.77 -24.66 -17.32
C THR A 176 -0.25 -24.07 -18.26
#